data_951451fa6430d5f21e91eec1811802e0
#
_entry.id   951451fa6430d5f21e91eec1811802e0
#
_cell.length_a   1.000
_cell.length_b   1.000
_cell.length_c   1.000
_cell.angle_alpha   90.00
_cell.angle_beta   90.00
_cell.angle_gamma   90.00
#
_symmetry.space_group_name_H-M   'P 1'
#
loop_
_entity.id
_entity.type
_entity.pdbx_description
1 polymer ?
#
loop_
_entity_poly.entity_id
_entity_poly.type
_entity_poly.pdbx_seq_one_letter_code
_entity_poly.pdbx_strand_id
1 'polypeptide(L)'
;KANRCAHYLLERGVHPGDKVGILMMNCLEWLPIYFGILKTGALAVPLNFRYASDEIDYCLNLADISVLFFGPEFIGRLEAISDKIIAHRLLIYVGEGHEPTFSENYVMSAMNYSSENLNIEISDDDYGAIYFSSGTTGFPKAILHKHGALMHSCACEQNHHGQKKDDVFLCIPPLYHTGAKMHWFGSLISGGKAVLLRGTKPETILKAVSEEKCTIVWLLVPWAQDILVALEKGDVNIKDYHLDQWRLMHIGAQPVPKKLIEDWKKYFPHHDYDTNYGLSESIGPG
;
A
#
# COMPACT_ATOMS: atom_id res chain seq x y z
N LYS A 1 8.24 -14.95 4.38
CA LYS A 1 6.77 -14.93 4.19
C LYS A 1 6.41 -14.91 2.69
N ALA A 2 6.98 -13.99 1.87
CA ALA A 2 6.65 -13.89 0.44
C ALA A 2 6.88 -15.20 -0.32
N ASN A 3 7.99 -15.91 -0.09
CA ASN A 3 8.24 -17.22 -0.71
C ASN A 3 7.16 -18.25 -0.35
N ARG A 4 6.71 -18.28 0.90
CA ARG A 4 5.62 -19.17 1.34
C ARG A 4 4.31 -18.84 0.63
N CYS A 5 4.00 -17.56 0.46
CA CYS A 5 2.84 -17.12 -0.31
C CYS A 5 2.94 -17.55 -1.78
N ALA A 6 4.12 -17.42 -2.38
CA ALA A 6 4.34 -17.82 -3.75
C ALA A 6 4.15 -19.35 -3.94
N HIS A 7 4.75 -20.18 -3.07
CA HIS A 7 4.54 -21.64 -3.10
C HIS A 7 3.06 -22.01 -2.89
N TYR A 8 2.37 -21.33 -1.96
CA TYR A 8 0.93 -21.50 -1.74
C TYR A 8 0.12 -21.23 -3.01
N LEU A 9 0.43 -20.13 -3.72
CA LEU A 9 -0.27 -19.77 -4.96
C LEU A 9 0.00 -20.76 -6.10
N LEU A 10 1.26 -21.21 -6.28
CA LEU A 10 1.62 -22.19 -7.30
C LEU A 10 0.87 -23.52 -7.11
N GLU A 11 0.75 -24.00 -5.87
CA GLU A 11 -0.01 -25.23 -5.59
C GLU A 11 -1.50 -25.08 -5.93
N ARG A 12 -2.02 -23.87 -5.91
CA ARG A 12 -3.40 -23.56 -6.32
C ARG A 12 -3.55 -23.25 -7.80
N GLY A 13 -2.52 -23.54 -8.58
CA GLY A 13 -2.54 -23.42 -10.04
C GLY A 13 -2.41 -22.00 -10.55
N VAL A 14 -1.87 -21.08 -9.76
CA VAL A 14 -1.51 -19.74 -10.24
C VAL A 14 -0.26 -19.83 -11.12
N HIS A 15 -0.32 -19.28 -12.32
CA HIS A 15 0.73 -19.30 -13.32
C HIS A 15 1.24 -17.88 -13.64
N PRO A 16 2.41 -17.75 -14.26
CA PRO A 16 2.85 -16.47 -14.80
C PRO A 16 1.80 -15.84 -15.74
N GLY A 17 1.52 -14.55 -15.51
CA GLY A 17 0.50 -13.80 -16.25
C GLY A 17 -0.91 -13.83 -15.66
N ASP A 18 -1.19 -14.70 -14.69
CA ASP A 18 -2.46 -14.67 -13.94
C ASP A 18 -2.60 -13.38 -13.12
N LYS A 19 -3.82 -13.00 -12.78
CA LYS A 19 -4.11 -11.78 -12.03
C LYS A 19 -4.64 -12.17 -10.65
N VAL A 20 -3.92 -11.70 -9.62
CA VAL A 20 -4.24 -11.98 -8.23
C VAL A 20 -4.59 -10.69 -7.51
N GLY A 21 -5.83 -10.58 -7.06
CA GLY A 21 -6.38 -9.41 -6.37
C GLY A 21 -5.95 -9.31 -4.91
N ILE A 22 -5.83 -8.09 -4.40
CA ILE A 22 -5.60 -7.79 -2.99
C ILE A 22 -6.62 -6.74 -2.54
N LEU A 23 -7.61 -7.13 -1.76
CA LEU A 23 -8.64 -6.28 -1.17
C LEU A 23 -8.48 -6.28 0.36
N MET A 24 -7.53 -5.49 0.85
CA MET A 24 -7.15 -5.49 2.26
C MET A 24 -6.81 -4.09 2.75
N MET A 25 -7.05 -3.83 4.04
CA MET A 25 -6.48 -2.67 4.71
C MET A 25 -4.97 -2.82 4.87
N ASN A 26 -4.25 -1.72 5.17
CA ASN A 26 -2.82 -1.80 5.50
C ASN A 26 -2.60 -2.77 6.67
N CYS A 27 -1.81 -3.81 6.46
CA CYS A 27 -1.46 -4.81 7.47
C CYS A 27 -0.11 -5.47 7.15
N LEU A 28 0.42 -6.24 8.07
CA LEU A 28 1.72 -6.90 7.93
C LEU A 28 1.73 -8.02 6.88
N GLU A 29 0.57 -8.58 6.55
CA GLU A 29 0.39 -9.63 5.54
C GLU A 29 0.36 -9.06 4.12
N TRP A 30 0.00 -7.79 3.98
CA TRP A 30 -0.21 -7.16 2.67
C TRP A 30 1.02 -7.28 1.76
N LEU A 31 2.19 -6.93 2.27
CA LEU A 31 3.43 -6.95 1.49
C LEU A 31 3.94 -8.35 1.18
N PRO A 32 3.98 -9.29 2.15
CA PRO A 32 4.30 -10.68 1.85
C PRO A 32 3.40 -11.27 0.75
N ILE A 33 2.12 -10.91 0.72
CA ILE A 33 1.18 -11.34 -0.33
C ILE A 33 1.54 -10.68 -1.66
N TYR A 34 1.71 -9.35 -1.68
CA TYR A 34 2.08 -8.61 -2.89
C TYR A 34 3.36 -9.18 -3.54
N PHE A 35 4.43 -9.33 -2.76
CA PHE A 35 5.67 -9.91 -3.27
C PHE A 35 5.57 -11.41 -3.55
N GLY A 36 4.72 -12.14 -2.84
CA GLY A 36 4.43 -13.54 -3.13
C GLY A 36 3.81 -13.72 -4.51
N ILE A 37 2.85 -12.87 -4.85
CA ILE A 37 2.23 -12.83 -6.19
C ILE A 37 3.29 -12.56 -7.25
N LEU A 38 4.08 -11.49 -7.09
CA LEU A 38 5.12 -11.13 -8.05
C LEU A 38 6.13 -12.27 -8.27
N LYS A 39 6.50 -12.99 -7.22
CA LYS A 39 7.44 -14.12 -7.29
C LYS A 39 6.93 -15.32 -8.10
N THR A 40 5.63 -15.43 -8.34
CA THR A 40 5.07 -16.46 -9.22
C THR A 40 5.07 -16.06 -10.70
N GLY A 41 5.43 -14.83 -11.02
CA GLY A 41 5.26 -14.24 -12.36
C GLY A 41 3.81 -13.80 -12.63
N ALA A 42 2.91 -13.91 -11.66
CA ALA A 42 1.56 -13.36 -11.73
C ALA A 42 1.54 -11.86 -11.46
N LEU A 43 0.47 -11.19 -11.89
CA LEU A 43 0.27 -9.77 -11.70
C LEU A 43 -0.47 -9.49 -10.40
N ALA A 44 0.07 -8.63 -9.57
CA ALA A 44 -0.63 -8.14 -8.39
C ALA A 44 -1.66 -7.06 -8.77
N VAL A 45 -2.90 -7.22 -8.29
CA VAL A 45 -4.01 -6.30 -8.57
C VAL A 45 -4.57 -5.74 -7.26
N PRO A 46 -3.96 -4.69 -6.70
CA PRO A 46 -4.48 -4.04 -5.51
C PRO A 46 -5.78 -3.31 -5.79
N LEU A 47 -6.81 -3.62 -4.99
CA LEU A 47 -8.13 -3.01 -5.08
C LEU A 47 -8.33 -1.94 -4.01
N ASN A 48 -9.04 -0.88 -4.37
CA ASN A 48 -9.38 0.18 -3.43
C ASN A 48 -10.34 -0.34 -2.36
N PHE A 49 -9.94 -0.26 -1.10
CA PHE A 49 -10.75 -0.70 0.03
C PHE A 49 -12.06 0.11 0.23
N ARG A 50 -12.24 1.21 -0.51
CA ARG A 50 -13.49 2.00 -0.49
C ARG A 50 -14.53 1.53 -1.50
N TYR A 51 -14.16 0.64 -2.42
CA TYR A 51 -15.10 0.14 -3.41
C TYR A 51 -16.31 -0.53 -2.78
N ALA A 52 -17.48 -0.21 -3.31
CA ALA A 52 -18.72 -0.93 -3.04
C ALA A 52 -18.71 -2.30 -3.74
N SER A 53 -19.68 -3.15 -3.44
CA SER A 53 -19.73 -4.52 -3.99
C SER A 53 -19.78 -4.56 -5.50
N ASP A 54 -20.51 -3.68 -6.15
CA ASP A 54 -20.63 -3.56 -7.61
C ASP A 54 -19.32 -3.07 -8.27
N GLU A 55 -18.61 -2.15 -7.62
CA GLU A 55 -17.29 -1.71 -8.07
C GLU A 55 -16.24 -2.82 -7.93
N ILE A 56 -16.32 -3.62 -6.85
CA ILE A 56 -15.47 -4.79 -6.66
C ILE A 56 -15.73 -5.80 -7.78
N ASP A 57 -16.99 -6.18 -8.03
CA ASP A 57 -17.35 -7.11 -9.10
C ASP A 57 -16.87 -6.61 -10.47
N TYR A 58 -17.07 -5.32 -10.75
CA TYR A 58 -16.58 -4.69 -11.97
C TYR A 58 -15.06 -4.83 -12.12
N CYS A 59 -14.28 -4.51 -11.08
CA CYS A 59 -12.82 -4.59 -11.13
C CYS A 59 -12.32 -6.03 -11.25
N LEU A 60 -12.96 -6.98 -10.56
CA LEU A 60 -12.66 -8.41 -10.66
C LEU A 60 -12.83 -8.93 -12.09
N ASN A 61 -13.89 -8.50 -12.77
CA ASN A 61 -14.17 -8.89 -14.15
C ASN A 61 -13.26 -8.14 -15.15
N LEU A 62 -13.07 -6.84 -14.99
CA LEU A 62 -12.26 -6.02 -15.90
C LEU A 62 -10.80 -6.48 -15.95
N ALA A 63 -10.22 -6.83 -14.81
CA ALA A 63 -8.84 -7.29 -14.73
C ALA A 63 -8.71 -8.82 -14.84
N ASP A 64 -9.80 -9.55 -15.05
CA ASP A 64 -9.83 -11.01 -15.11
C ASP A 64 -9.10 -11.67 -13.93
N ILE A 65 -9.47 -11.24 -12.70
CA ILE A 65 -8.85 -11.73 -11.47
C ILE A 65 -9.35 -13.14 -11.18
N SER A 66 -8.43 -14.10 -11.08
CA SER A 66 -8.73 -15.50 -10.78
C SER A 66 -8.64 -15.84 -9.30
N VAL A 67 -7.81 -15.13 -8.54
CA VAL A 67 -7.61 -15.31 -7.10
C VAL A 67 -7.74 -13.97 -6.40
N LEU A 68 -8.44 -13.92 -5.25
CA LEU A 68 -8.62 -12.70 -4.47
C LEU A 68 -8.25 -12.93 -3.01
N PHE A 69 -7.21 -12.27 -2.52
CA PHE A 69 -6.95 -12.10 -1.10
C PHE A 69 -7.81 -10.97 -0.53
N PHE A 70 -8.49 -11.21 0.59
CA PHE A 70 -9.32 -10.18 1.22
C PHE A 70 -9.26 -10.21 2.75
N GLY A 71 -9.40 -9.04 3.35
CA GLY A 71 -9.43 -8.86 4.80
C GLY A 71 -10.84 -8.98 5.39
N PRO A 72 -10.95 -9.07 6.74
CA PRO A 72 -12.24 -9.24 7.43
C PRO A 72 -13.23 -8.09 7.17
N GLU A 73 -12.71 -6.90 6.89
CA GLU A 73 -13.53 -5.70 6.64
C GLU A 73 -14.38 -5.79 5.37
N PHE A 74 -14.10 -6.78 4.50
CA PHE A 74 -14.73 -6.92 3.18
C PHE A 74 -15.69 -8.10 3.09
N ILE A 75 -15.84 -8.90 4.13
CA ILE A 75 -16.73 -10.09 4.13
C ILE A 75 -18.12 -9.75 3.62
N GLY A 76 -18.82 -8.79 4.23
CA GLY A 76 -20.19 -8.44 3.83
C GLY A 76 -20.31 -7.89 2.41
N ARG A 77 -19.27 -7.21 1.89
CA ARG A 77 -19.28 -6.73 0.50
C ARG A 77 -19.11 -7.87 -0.50
N LEU A 78 -18.30 -8.88 -0.16
CA LEU A 78 -18.11 -10.07 -1.00
C LEU A 78 -19.28 -11.03 -0.90
N GLU A 79 -19.91 -11.17 0.26
CA GLU A 79 -21.16 -11.93 0.43
C GLU A 79 -22.27 -11.39 -0.48
N ALA A 80 -22.41 -10.07 -0.58
CA ALA A 80 -23.43 -9.43 -1.42
C ALA A 80 -23.30 -9.72 -2.92
N ILE A 81 -22.13 -10.19 -3.37
CA ILE A 81 -21.85 -10.57 -4.76
C ILE A 81 -21.37 -12.02 -4.91
N SER A 82 -21.50 -12.82 -3.86
CA SER A 82 -20.95 -14.17 -3.79
C SER A 82 -21.39 -15.08 -4.93
N ASP A 83 -22.66 -15.04 -5.30
CA ASP A 83 -23.22 -15.82 -6.40
C ASP A 83 -22.54 -15.55 -7.76
N LYS A 84 -21.97 -14.35 -7.92
CA LYS A 84 -21.30 -13.94 -9.15
C LYS A 84 -19.83 -14.33 -9.19
N ILE A 85 -19.18 -14.35 -8.03
CA ILE A 85 -17.71 -14.43 -7.95
C ILE A 85 -17.19 -15.82 -7.59
N ILE A 86 -17.92 -16.62 -6.78
CA ILE A 86 -17.43 -17.91 -6.25
C ILE A 86 -17.22 -18.96 -7.35
N ALA A 87 -18.08 -18.98 -8.37
CA ALA A 87 -18.02 -20.00 -9.42
C ALA A 87 -16.73 -19.93 -10.26
N HIS A 88 -16.03 -18.81 -10.28
CA HIS A 88 -14.93 -18.54 -11.20
C HIS A 88 -13.65 -18.06 -10.50
N ARG A 89 -13.63 -17.97 -9.18
CA ARG A 89 -12.50 -17.37 -8.44
C ARG A 89 -12.21 -18.10 -7.15
N LEU A 90 -10.94 -18.24 -6.83
CA LEU A 90 -10.48 -18.65 -5.52
C LEU A 90 -10.46 -17.42 -4.59
N LEU A 91 -11.24 -17.48 -3.52
CA LEU A 91 -11.30 -16.43 -2.50
C LEU A 91 -10.49 -16.86 -1.28
N ILE A 92 -9.55 -16.00 -0.86
CA ILE A 92 -8.59 -16.30 0.21
C ILE A 92 -8.74 -15.26 1.31
N TYR A 93 -9.24 -15.70 2.46
CA TYR A 93 -9.41 -14.86 3.63
C TYR A 93 -8.09 -14.65 4.37
N VAL A 94 -7.79 -13.41 4.72
CA VAL A 94 -6.61 -13.00 5.47
C VAL A 94 -7.03 -12.28 6.73
N GLY A 95 -7.20 -13.02 7.80
CA GLY A 95 -7.65 -12.48 9.09
C GLY A 95 -7.58 -13.51 10.21
N GLU A 96 -7.83 -13.05 11.42
CA GLU A 96 -8.02 -13.91 12.59
C GLU A 96 -9.48 -14.35 12.69
N GLY A 97 -9.72 -15.50 13.32
CA GLY A 97 -11.06 -16.05 13.52
C GLY A 97 -11.50 -16.99 12.41
N HIS A 98 -12.83 -17.19 12.31
CA HIS A 98 -13.42 -18.06 11.31
C HIS A 98 -13.51 -17.36 9.95
N GLU A 99 -12.98 -18.00 8.94
CA GLU A 99 -13.16 -17.62 7.54
C GLU A 99 -14.62 -17.81 7.08
N PRO A 100 -15.10 -16.98 6.15
CA PRO A 100 -16.35 -17.22 5.45
C PRO A 100 -16.36 -18.59 4.73
N THR A 101 -17.51 -19.25 4.68
CA THR A 101 -17.65 -20.58 4.06
C THR A 101 -17.29 -20.62 2.58
N PHE A 102 -17.23 -19.48 1.93
CA PHE A 102 -16.88 -19.34 0.52
C PHE A 102 -15.39 -19.08 0.27
N SER A 103 -14.54 -19.17 1.29
CA SER A 103 -13.12 -18.85 1.18
C SER A 103 -12.22 -19.84 1.90
N GLU A 104 -10.93 -19.82 1.56
CA GLU A 104 -9.87 -20.50 2.30
C GLU A 104 -9.19 -19.54 3.26
N ASN A 105 -8.68 -20.03 4.40
CA ASN A 105 -7.90 -19.24 5.35
C ASN A 105 -6.41 -19.24 4.97
N TYR A 106 -5.88 -18.07 4.66
CA TYR A 106 -4.48 -17.90 4.28
C TYR A 106 -3.50 -18.15 5.43
N VAL A 107 -3.79 -17.60 6.62
CA VAL A 107 -2.84 -17.63 7.75
C VAL A 107 -2.55 -19.07 8.19
N MET A 108 -3.58 -19.91 8.28
CA MET A 108 -3.44 -21.31 8.65
C MET A 108 -2.75 -22.13 7.55
N SER A 109 -3.03 -21.82 6.29
CA SER A 109 -2.52 -22.57 5.15
C SER A 109 -1.07 -22.23 4.80
N ALA A 110 -0.72 -20.95 4.80
CA ALA A 110 0.58 -20.48 4.31
C ALA A 110 1.78 -20.89 5.18
N MET A 111 1.57 -21.19 6.46
CA MET A 111 2.67 -21.53 7.38
C MET A 111 3.39 -22.85 7.03
N ASN A 112 2.71 -23.75 6.33
CA ASN A 112 3.25 -25.07 5.98
C ASN A 112 4.06 -25.10 4.67
N TYR A 113 4.08 -23.98 3.93
CA TYR A 113 4.77 -23.92 2.64
C TYR A 113 6.27 -23.60 2.79
N SER A 114 7.04 -23.98 1.77
CA SER A 114 8.49 -23.71 1.72
C SER A 114 8.80 -22.22 1.78
N SER A 115 9.87 -21.88 2.47
CA SER A 115 10.43 -20.54 2.50
C SER A 115 11.57 -20.33 1.50
N GLU A 116 11.92 -21.34 0.72
CA GLU A 116 12.95 -21.26 -0.30
C GLU A 116 12.54 -20.37 -1.47
N ASN A 117 13.53 -19.80 -2.15
CA ASN A 117 13.26 -19.01 -3.35
C ASN A 117 12.74 -19.90 -4.48
N LEU A 118 11.87 -19.31 -5.29
CA LEU A 118 11.42 -19.93 -6.52
C LEU A 118 12.44 -19.70 -7.64
N ASN A 119 12.57 -20.68 -8.53
CA ASN A 119 13.37 -20.57 -9.75
C ASN A 119 12.50 -20.17 -10.94
N ILE A 120 11.81 -19.03 -10.81
CA ILE A 120 11.03 -18.42 -11.89
C ILE A 120 11.79 -17.19 -12.34
N GLU A 121 12.12 -17.14 -13.61
CA GLU A 121 12.77 -15.98 -14.24
C GLU A 121 11.71 -14.92 -14.51
N ILE A 122 11.96 -13.71 -14.05
CA ILE A 122 11.11 -12.53 -14.24
C ILE A 122 11.98 -11.41 -14.76
N SER A 123 11.57 -10.84 -15.89
CA SER A 123 12.26 -9.73 -16.54
C SER A 123 11.67 -8.39 -16.10
N ASP A 124 12.47 -7.33 -16.20
CA ASP A 124 12.00 -5.94 -16.03
C ASP A 124 10.91 -5.57 -17.05
N ASP A 125 10.89 -6.24 -18.21
CA ASP A 125 9.88 -6.05 -19.27
C ASP A 125 8.58 -6.82 -19.03
N ASP A 126 8.56 -7.77 -18.10
CA ASP A 126 7.33 -8.49 -17.75
C ASP A 126 6.37 -7.58 -16.98
N TYR A 127 5.07 -7.88 -17.12
CA TYR A 127 4.04 -7.16 -16.38
C TYR A 127 3.98 -7.66 -14.93
N GLY A 128 4.04 -6.72 -13.98
CA GLY A 128 4.03 -7.03 -12.55
C GLY A 128 2.74 -6.65 -11.83
N ALA A 129 2.03 -5.61 -12.28
CA ALA A 129 0.85 -5.18 -11.56
C ALA A 129 -0.18 -4.48 -12.45
N ILE A 130 -1.44 -4.52 -11.99
CA ILE A 130 -2.53 -3.68 -12.49
C ILE A 130 -2.99 -2.79 -11.33
N TYR A 131 -3.03 -1.48 -11.58
CA TYR A 131 -3.59 -0.51 -10.64
C TYR A 131 -4.82 0.14 -11.24
N PHE A 132 -5.78 0.46 -10.38
CA PHE A 132 -6.99 1.16 -10.79
C PHE A 132 -6.88 2.65 -10.49
N SER A 133 -7.19 3.49 -11.49
CA SER A 133 -7.38 4.92 -11.31
C SER A 133 -8.87 5.27 -11.28
N SER A 134 -9.20 6.41 -10.65
CA SER A 134 -10.55 6.96 -10.71
C SER A 134 -10.87 7.40 -12.14
N GLY A 135 -11.65 6.61 -12.86
CA GLY A 135 -12.08 6.96 -14.22
C GLY A 135 -12.91 8.23 -14.25
N THR A 136 -12.68 9.09 -15.24
CA THR A 136 -13.52 10.27 -15.49
C THR A 136 -14.96 9.91 -15.88
N THR A 137 -15.24 8.65 -16.18
CA THR A 137 -16.53 8.09 -16.60
C THR A 137 -17.31 7.40 -15.48
N GLY A 138 -16.85 7.49 -14.23
CA GLY A 138 -17.52 6.92 -13.06
C GLY A 138 -17.04 5.54 -12.64
N PHE A 139 -16.47 4.73 -13.55
CA PHE A 139 -15.89 3.43 -13.23
C PHE A 139 -14.36 3.45 -13.26
N PRO A 140 -13.68 2.63 -12.42
CA PRO A 140 -12.22 2.54 -12.39
C PRO A 140 -11.63 2.06 -13.74
N LYS A 141 -10.46 2.60 -14.10
CA LYS A 141 -9.68 2.15 -15.25
C LYS A 141 -8.51 1.30 -14.80
N ALA A 142 -8.31 0.15 -15.43
CA ALA A 142 -7.19 -0.74 -15.17
C ALA A 142 -5.95 -0.25 -15.92
N ILE A 143 -4.83 -0.09 -15.22
CA ILE A 143 -3.56 0.39 -15.74
C ILE A 143 -2.50 -0.67 -15.47
N LEU A 144 -1.89 -1.15 -16.54
CA LEU A 144 -0.92 -2.24 -16.54
C LEU A 144 0.50 -1.69 -16.43
N HIS A 145 1.30 -2.23 -15.52
CA HIS A 145 2.66 -1.80 -15.26
C HIS A 145 3.67 -2.94 -15.32
N LYS A 146 4.83 -2.64 -15.92
CA LYS A 146 6.00 -3.54 -15.95
C LYS A 146 6.77 -3.49 -14.64
N HIS A 147 7.50 -4.58 -14.32
CA HIS A 147 8.38 -4.66 -13.14
C HIS A 147 9.42 -3.54 -13.14
N GLY A 148 10.11 -3.33 -14.26
CA GLY A 148 11.13 -2.30 -14.38
C GLY A 148 10.61 -0.90 -14.12
N ALA A 149 9.39 -0.56 -14.58
CA ALA A 149 8.76 0.73 -14.33
C ALA A 149 8.43 0.93 -12.84
N LEU A 150 7.90 -0.11 -12.17
CA LEU A 150 7.62 -0.08 -10.73
C LEU A 150 8.91 0.10 -9.92
N MET A 151 9.97 -0.64 -10.26
CA MET A 151 11.26 -0.53 -9.58
C MET A 151 11.92 0.83 -9.80
N HIS A 152 11.86 1.34 -11.03
CA HIS A 152 12.43 2.65 -11.36
C HIS A 152 11.80 3.77 -10.52
N SER A 153 10.48 3.77 -10.37
CA SER A 153 9.77 4.74 -9.53
C SER A 153 10.23 4.66 -8.06
N CYS A 154 10.38 3.46 -7.51
CA CYS A 154 10.90 3.28 -6.14
C CYS A 154 12.31 3.82 -5.98
N ALA A 155 13.18 3.58 -6.97
CA ALA A 155 14.57 4.05 -6.95
C ALA A 155 14.66 5.58 -7.07
N CYS A 156 13.82 6.19 -7.92
CA CYS A 156 13.73 7.64 -8.03
C CYS A 156 13.35 8.29 -6.70
N GLU A 157 12.31 7.79 -6.04
CA GLU A 157 11.87 8.28 -4.74
C GLU A 157 12.93 8.08 -3.66
N GLN A 158 13.55 6.91 -3.60
CA GLN A 158 14.61 6.61 -2.65
C GLN A 158 15.78 7.61 -2.80
N ASN A 159 16.21 7.86 -4.03
CA ASN A 159 17.28 8.80 -4.32
C ASN A 159 16.88 10.25 -3.97
N HIS A 160 15.67 10.66 -4.35
CA HIS A 160 15.15 12.00 -4.10
C HIS A 160 15.03 12.30 -2.59
N HIS A 161 14.47 11.38 -1.82
CA HIS A 161 14.38 11.50 -0.36
C HIS A 161 15.73 11.31 0.35
N GLY A 162 16.78 10.90 -0.35
CA GLY A 162 18.06 10.54 0.23
C GLY A 162 17.92 9.45 1.31
N GLN A 163 17.05 8.45 1.08
CA GLN A 163 16.78 7.41 2.05
C GLN A 163 18.01 6.57 2.33
N LYS A 164 18.26 6.32 3.60
CA LYS A 164 19.39 5.55 4.12
C LYS A 164 18.90 4.38 4.97
N LYS A 165 19.81 3.47 5.29
CA LYS A 165 19.53 2.30 6.14
C LYS A 165 18.96 2.66 7.51
N ASP A 166 19.38 3.80 8.07
CA ASP A 166 18.93 4.24 9.39
C ASP A 166 17.61 5.04 9.35
N ASP A 167 17.05 5.28 8.17
CA ASP A 167 15.76 5.95 8.04
C ASP A 167 14.62 5.00 8.41
N VAL A 168 13.59 5.60 9.04
CA VAL A 168 12.32 4.97 9.35
C VAL A 168 11.23 5.75 8.64
N PHE A 169 10.59 5.13 7.66
CA PHE A 169 9.53 5.74 6.85
C PHE A 169 8.15 5.40 7.41
N LEU A 170 7.36 6.41 7.77
CA LEU A 170 5.97 6.23 8.18
C LEU A 170 5.04 6.29 6.97
N CYS A 171 4.45 5.14 6.62
CA CYS A 171 3.47 5.00 5.55
C CYS A 171 2.06 5.00 6.14
N ILE A 172 1.33 6.09 5.93
CA ILE A 172 -0.07 6.26 6.34
C ILE A 172 -1.02 5.95 5.17
N PRO A 173 -0.72 6.41 3.94
CA PRO A 173 -1.60 6.20 2.80
C PRO A 173 -1.85 4.72 2.50
N PRO A 174 -3.01 4.39 1.89
CA PRO A 174 -3.35 3.00 1.57
C PRO A 174 -2.38 2.36 0.58
N LEU A 175 -1.97 1.11 0.87
CA LEU A 175 -1.03 0.36 0.04
C LEU A 175 -1.57 -0.03 -1.35
N TYR A 176 -2.86 0.09 -1.58
CA TYR A 176 -3.41 -0.15 -2.92
C TYR A 176 -3.08 0.97 -3.92
N HIS A 177 -2.72 2.17 -3.45
CA HIS A 177 -2.24 3.25 -4.33
C HIS A 177 -0.79 3.02 -4.78
N THR A 178 -0.51 3.32 -6.05
CA THR A 178 0.87 3.32 -6.58
C THR A 178 1.77 4.23 -5.77
N GLY A 179 1.40 5.50 -5.62
CA GLY A 179 2.17 6.49 -4.89
C GLY A 179 2.54 6.02 -3.48
N ALA A 180 1.57 5.47 -2.71
CA ALA A 180 1.84 4.99 -1.37
C ALA A 180 2.99 4.00 -1.30
N LYS A 181 2.98 3.00 -2.21
CA LYS A 181 4.03 1.98 -2.23
C LYS A 181 5.37 2.49 -2.72
N MET A 182 5.35 3.22 -3.82
CA MET A 182 6.60 3.62 -4.47
C MET A 182 7.42 4.51 -3.55
N HIS A 183 6.79 5.41 -2.81
CA HIS A 183 7.49 6.29 -1.88
C HIS A 183 8.21 5.55 -0.76
N TRP A 184 7.58 4.61 -0.12
CA TRP A 184 8.23 3.94 1.01
C TRP A 184 9.01 2.67 0.63
N PHE A 185 8.82 2.11 -0.57
CA PHE A 185 9.63 0.98 -1.05
C PHE A 185 11.12 1.30 -1.14
N GLY A 186 11.49 2.59 -1.17
CA GLY A 186 12.85 3.03 -0.97
C GLY A 186 13.47 2.50 0.32
N SER A 187 12.67 2.27 1.37
CA SER A 187 13.12 1.62 2.60
C SER A 187 13.59 0.18 2.38
N LEU A 188 12.98 -0.55 1.44
CA LEU A 188 13.42 -1.91 1.08
C LEU A 188 14.75 -1.86 0.30
N ILE A 189 14.92 -0.86 -0.59
CA ILE A 189 16.15 -0.67 -1.38
C ILE A 189 17.32 -0.31 -0.46
N SER A 190 17.11 0.63 0.47
CA SER A 190 18.13 1.11 1.40
C SER A 190 18.38 0.16 2.58
N GLY A 191 17.51 -0.83 2.80
CA GLY A 191 17.52 -1.70 3.98
C GLY A 191 17.10 -1.01 5.27
N GLY A 192 16.33 0.09 5.14
CA GLY A 192 15.75 0.83 6.25
C GLY A 192 14.48 0.17 6.81
N LYS A 193 13.84 0.86 7.77
CA LYS A 193 12.58 0.43 8.39
C LYS A 193 11.41 1.17 7.74
N ALA A 194 10.28 0.48 7.57
CA ALA A 194 9.00 1.10 7.24
C ALA A 194 7.97 0.77 8.32
N VAL A 195 7.16 1.75 8.69
CA VAL A 195 6.06 1.63 9.65
C VAL A 195 4.76 1.82 8.91
N LEU A 196 3.84 0.86 9.00
CA LEU A 196 2.51 0.95 8.43
C LEU A 196 1.55 1.46 9.51
N LEU A 197 0.94 2.62 9.28
CA LEU A 197 -0.01 3.18 10.24
C LEU A 197 -1.43 3.06 9.69
N ARG A 198 -2.35 2.61 10.55
CA ARG A 198 -3.79 2.72 10.35
C ARG A 198 -4.29 3.92 11.16
N GLY A 199 -4.99 4.81 10.49
CA GLY A 199 -5.56 6.01 11.13
C GLY A 199 -4.78 7.27 10.81
N THR A 200 -5.51 8.38 10.83
CA THR A 200 -5.04 9.68 10.34
C THR A 200 -5.19 10.80 11.37
N LYS A 201 -5.59 10.45 12.60
CA LYS A 201 -5.73 11.42 13.69
C LYS A 201 -4.38 12.01 14.07
N PRO A 202 -4.28 13.32 14.33
CA PRO A 202 -3.04 13.99 14.72
C PRO A 202 -2.27 13.27 15.84
N GLU A 203 -2.95 12.89 16.92
CA GLU A 203 -2.33 12.22 18.06
C GLU A 203 -1.73 10.86 17.66
N THR A 204 -2.45 10.12 16.80
CA THR A 204 -2.00 8.79 16.33
C THR A 204 -0.76 8.91 15.46
N ILE A 205 -0.72 9.92 14.58
CA ILE A 205 0.43 10.18 13.71
C ILE A 205 1.64 10.61 14.53
N LEU A 206 1.48 11.63 15.39
CA LEU A 206 2.58 12.15 16.21
C LEU A 206 3.12 11.11 17.19
N LYS A 207 2.23 10.28 17.76
CA LYS A 207 2.62 9.16 18.62
C LYS A 207 3.44 8.14 17.84
N ALA A 208 3.01 7.73 16.66
CA ALA A 208 3.76 6.79 15.82
C ALA A 208 5.14 7.35 15.43
N VAL A 209 5.23 8.63 15.06
CA VAL A 209 6.51 9.28 14.76
C VAL A 209 7.44 9.23 15.96
N SER A 210 6.92 9.54 17.15
CA SER A 210 7.68 9.57 18.40
C SER A 210 8.17 8.19 18.84
N GLU A 211 7.27 7.22 18.93
CA GLU A 211 7.55 5.87 19.44
C GLU A 211 8.40 5.03 18.49
N GLU A 212 8.10 5.10 17.19
CA GLU A 212 8.80 4.34 16.15
C GLU A 212 10.04 5.07 15.62
N LYS A 213 10.29 6.30 16.10
CA LYS A 213 11.41 7.17 15.69
C LYS A 213 11.42 7.42 14.17
N CYS A 214 10.25 7.73 13.60
CA CYS A 214 10.15 7.96 12.18
C CYS A 214 10.94 9.20 11.74
N THR A 215 11.71 9.06 10.66
CA THR A 215 12.55 10.11 10.09
C THR A 215 11.95 10.74 8.85
N ILE A 216 11.11 9.99 8.14
CA ILE A 216 10.39 10.42 6.95
C ILE A 216 8.91 10.08 7.15
N VAL A 217 8.04 11.05 6.93
CA VAL A 217 6.58 10.85 7.06
C VAL A 217 5.90 11.35 5.80
N TRP A 218 5.08 10.52 5.20
CA TRP A 218 4.22 10.95 4.12
C TRP A 218 2.85 11.35 4.62
N LEU A 219 2.50 12.62 4.41
CA LEU A 219 1.22 13.20 4.75
C LEU A 219 0.44 13.60 3.49
N LEU A 220 -0.86 13.39 3.51
CA LEU A 220 -1.75 14.13 2.61
C LEU A 220 -1.97 15.53 3.18
N VAL A 221 -2.24 16.49 2.30
CA VAL A 221 -2.48 17.89 2.70
C VAL A 221 -3.53 18.04 3.81
N PRO A 222 -4.68 17.36 3.80
CA PRO A 222 -5.64 17.42 4.90
C PRO A 222 -5.07 16.96 6.25
N TRP A 223 -4.27 15.90 6.27
CA TRP A 223 -3.69 15.38 7.52
C TRP A 223 -2.66 16.34 8.13
N ALA A 224 -1.87 17.00 7.27
CA ALA A 224 -0.97 18.05 7.73
C ALA A 224 -1.75 19.25 8.28
N GLN A 225 -2.87 19.63 7.65
CA GLN A 225 -3.77 20.67 8.16
C GLN A 225 -4.38 20.28 9.51
N ASP A 226 -4.86 19.05 9.65
CA ASP A 226 -5.44 18.53 10.91
C ASP A 226 -4.41 18.58 12.05
N ILE A 227 -3.15 18.24 11.79
CA ILE A 227 -2.05 18.35 12.77
C ILE A 227 -1.87 19.80 13.21
N LEU A 228 -1.81 20.75 12.26
CA LEU A 228 -1.66 22.17 12.59
C LEU A 228 -2.84 22.69 13.41
N VAL A 229 -4.06 22.36 13.03
CA VAL A 229 -5.27 22.74 13.76
C VAL A 229 -5.27 22.18 15.19
N ALA A 230 -4.86 20.93 15.35
CA ALA A 230 -4.78 20.30 16.68
C ALA A 230 -3.72 20.97 17.57
N LEU A 231 -2.58 21.37 17.00
CA LEU A 231 -1.53 22.12 17.68
C LEU A 231 -2.00 23.52 18.07
N GLU A 232 -2.67 24.24 17.16
CA GLU A 232 -3.19 25.60 17.40
C GLU A 232 -4.28 25.63 18.49
N LYS A 233 -5.13 24.62 18.52
CA LYS A 233 -6.19 24.48 19.54
C LYS A 233 -5.69 23.96 20.88
N GLY A 234 -4.50 23.40 20.92
CA GLY A 234 -3.97 22.73 22.11
C GLY A 234 -4.56 21.35 22.36
N ASP A 235 -5.20 20.74 21.36
CA ASP A 235 -5.70 19.36 21.41
C ASP A 235 -4.53 18.36 21.50
N VAL A 236 -3.38 18.73 20.92
CA VAL A 236 -2.09 18.04 21.08
C VAL A 236 -1.01 19.04 21.46
N ASN A 237 -0.05 18.59 22.29
CA ASN A 237 1.10 19.40 22.64
C ASN A 237 2.37 18.77 22.06
N ILE A 238 3.07 19.49 21.21
CA ILE A 238 4.29 19.02 20.54
C ILE A 238 5.36 18.52 21.52
N LYS A 239 5.40 19.08 22.74
CA LYS A 239 6.38 18.71 23.78
C LYS A 239 6.15 17.31 24.38
N ASP A 240 4.98 16.73 24.15
CA ASP A 240 4.66 15.38 24.62
C ASP A 240 5.23 14.28 23.71
N TYR A 241 5.84 14.68 22.60
CA TYR A 241 6.36 13.77 21.58
C TYR A 241 7.84 14.02 21.31
N HIS A 242 8.59 12.96 21.03
CA HIS A 242 9.97 13.03 20.55
C HIS A 242 9.97 13.07 19.02
N LEU A 243 10.14 14.26 18.43
CA LEU A 243 10.01 14.50 16.99
C LEU A 243 11.30 15.01 16.32
N ASP A 244 12.38 15.20 17.07
CA ASP A 244 13.64 15.79 16.57
C ASP A 244 14.29 14.99 15.44
N GLN A 245 14.05 13.68 15.39
CA GLN A 245 14.55 12.79 14.34
C GLN A 245 13.75 12.88 13.03
N TRP A 246 12.55 13.45 13.05
CA TRP A 246 11.73 13.64 11.86
C TRP A 246 12.35 14.69 10.96
N ARG A 247 13.08 14.27 9.94
CA ARG A 247 13.82 15.15 9.06
C ARG A 247 13.04 15.61 7.83
N LEU A 248 12.16 14.77 7.29
CA LEU A 248 11.48 15.02 6.02
C LEU A 248 9.96 14.79 6.12
N MET A 249 9.19 15.82 5.77
CA MET A 249 7.77 15.71 5.49
C MET A 249 7.57 15.61 3.98
N HIS A 250 7.24 14.42 3.49
CA HIS A 250 6.74 14.26 2.13
C HIS A 250 5.23 14.56 2.12
N ILE A 251 4.79 15.53 1.32
CA ILE A 251 3.40 15.99 1.29
C ILE A 251 2.90 16.07 -0.14
N GLY A 252 1.71 15.50 -0.41
CA GLY A 252 1.23 15.48 -1.79
C GLY A 252 -0.20 15.00 -1.95
N ALA A 253 -0.44 14.36 -3.09
CA ALA A 253 -1.71 13.90 -3.61
C ALA A 253 -2.71 15.01 -4.00
N GLN A 254 -2.37 16.27 -3.78
CA GLN A 254 -3.09 17.47 -4.23
C GLN A 254 -2.18 18.70 -4.15
N PRO A 255 -2.55 19.84 -4.76
CA PRO A 255 -1.77 21.07 -4.65
C PRO A 255 -1.53 21.45 -3.18
N VAL A 256 -0.28 21.77 -2.84
CA VAL A 256 0.13 22.13 -1.48
C VAL A 256 0.04 23.65 -1.33
N PRO A 257 -0.82 24.17 -0.42
CA PRO A 257 -0.91 25.60 -0.20
C PRO A 257 0.38 26.15 0.43
N LYS A 258 0.90 27.28 -0.09
CA LYS A 258 2.07 27.95 0.49
C LYS A 258 1.90 28.24 1.98
N LYS A 259 0.72 28.69 2.36
CA LYS A 259 0.35 28.99 3.76
C LYS A 259 0.52 27.78 4.69
N LEU A 260 0.21 26.58 4.21
CA LEU A 260 0.38 25.34 4.99
C LEU A 260 1.85 25.13 5.36
N ILE A 261 2.76 25.33 4.42
CA ILE A 261 4.21 25.19 4.67
C ILE A 261 4.74 26.29 5.60
N GLU A 262 4.26 27.53 5.43
CA GLU A 262 4.61 28.64 6.32
C GLU A 262 4.17 28.39 7.76
N ASP A 263 2.94 27.85 7.96
CA ASP A 263 2.44 27.51 9.29
C ASP A 263 3.13 26.26 9.86
N TRP A 264 3.42 25.27 9.02
CA TRP A 264 4.18 24.07 9.42
C TRP A 264 5.55 24.43 10.02
N LYS A 265 6.28 25.34 9.36
CA LYS A 265 7.60 25.77 9.81
C LYS A 265 7.61 26.49 11.16
N LYS A 266 6.48 26.97 11.67
CA LYS A 266 6.38 27.56 13.01
C LYS A 266 6.54 26.50 14.10
N TYR A 267 6.04 25.27 13.85
CA TYR A 267 6.10 24.15 14.78
C TYR A 267 7.28 23.24 14.50
N PHE A 268 7.65 23.09 13.22
CA PHE A 268 8.68 22.17 12.74
C PHE A 268 9.72 22.91 11.88
N PRO A 269 10.51 23.83 12.45
CA PRO A 269 11.44 24.68 11.70
C PRO A 269 12.58 23.92 11.03
N HIS A 270 12.91 22.70 11.54
CA HIS A 270 14.03 21.88 11.07
C HIS A 270 13.61 20.83 10.04
N HIS A 271 12.31 20.68 9.77
CA HIS A 271 11.85 19.74 8.76
C HIS A 271 12.19 20.25 7.35
N ASP A 272 12.78 19.38 6.57
CA ASP A 272 12.69 19.49 5.13
C ASP A 272 11.26 19.09 4.70
N TYR A 273 10.83 19.62 3.56
CA TYR A 273 9.57 19.21 2.96
C TYR A 273 9.77 18.98 1.47
N ASP A 274 9.05 18.01 0.98
CA ASP A 274 9.09 17.57 -0.39
C ASP A 274 7.67 17.33 -0.90
N THR A 275 7.45 17.59 -2.17
CA THR A 275 6.18 17.32 -2.83
C THR A 275 6.43 16.85 -4.24
N ASN A 276 5.59 15.94 -4.72
CA ASN A 276 5.65 15.48 -6.09
C ASN A 276 4.29 15.57 -6.77
N TYR A 277 4.33 15.49 -8.07
CA TYR A 277 3.19 15.25 -8.94
C TYR A 277 3.23 13.81 -9.41
N GLY A 278 2.09 13.13 -9.44
CA GLY A 278 2.02 11.78 -9.97
C GLY A 278 0.60 11.36 -10.30
N LEU A 279 0.50 10.36 -11.16
CA LEU A 279 -0.72 9.68 -11.55
C LEU A 279 -0.52 8.17 -11.42
N SER A 280 -1.62 7.42 -11.35
CA SER A 280 -1.53 5.94 -11.41
C SER A 280 -0.87 5.46 -12.69
N GLU A 281 -1.06 6.19 -13.79
CA GLU A 281 -0.49 5.93 -15.11
C GLU A 281 1.02 6.12 -15.15
N SER A 282 1.57 7.09 -14.39
CA SER A 282 3.02 7.34 -14.30
C SER A 282 3.70 6.57 -13.17
N ILE A 283 2.96 5.84 -12.38
CA ILE A 283 3.40 5.04 -11.20
C ILE A 283 3.83 5.91 -10.01
N GLY A 284 3.96 7.17 -10.14
CA GLY A 284 4.45 8.01 -9.06
C GLY A 284 5.05 9.28 -9.61
N PRO A 285 6.15 9.75 -9.04
CA PRO A 285 6.61 11.10 -9.35
C PRO A 285 6.90 11.26 -10.83
N GLY A 286 6.29 12.30 -11.39
CA GLY A 286 6.53 12.76 -12.75
C GLY A 286 7.70 13.71 -12.81
#